data_9496bd77580bd3ab4f712a0bd7795ad9
#
_entry.id   9496bd77580bd3ab4f712a0bd7795ad9
#
_cell.length_a   1.000
_cell.length_b   1.000
_cell.length_c   1.000
_cell.angle_alpha   90.00
_cell.angle_beta   90.00
_cell.angle_gamma   90.00
#
_symmetry.space_group_name_H-M   'P 1'
#
loop_
_entity.id
_entity.type
_entity.pdbx_description
1 polymer ?
#
loop_
_entity_poly.entity_id
_entity_poly.type
_entity_poly.pdbx_seq_one_letter_code
_entity_poly.pdbx_strand_id
1 'polypeptide(L)'
;MAKQGVYYTIMKILVINGPNLQLLGRRKAEFYGTGTLAELEETLKGVAKSLGVDVDFFQSNHEGALCDVVADAIGKVDGIVINPAAYTHTSVALRDALEAARIPAIEVHLSNITARDEFRKISLTAPVCIGQIAGLGADGYEWAMRALVKKLKENS
;
A
#
# COMPACT_ATOMS: atom_id res chain seq x y z
N MET A 1 -1.99 -42.03 16.94
CA MET A 1 -1.14 -40.83 16.68
C MET A 1 -1.91 -39.88 15.78
N ALA A 2 -2.48 -38.84 16.37
CA ALA A 2 -3.17 -37.79 15.58
C ALA A 2 -2.12 -36.95 14.83
N LYS A 3 -2.25 -36.87 13.49
CA LYS A 3 -1.47 -35.94 12.68
C LYS A 3 -1.90 -34.54 13.09
N GLN A 4 -1.04 -33.78 13.76
CA GLN A 4 -1.22 -32.35 13.94
C GLN A 4 -1.24 -31.75 12.54
N GLY A 5 -2.41 -31.28 12.10
CA GLY A 5 -2.55 -30.51 10.87
C GLY A 5 -1.77 -29.22 11.01
N VAL A 6 -0.77 -29.02 10.17
CA VAL A 6 -0.09 -27.74 10.06
C VAL A 6 -1.11 -26.78 9.41
N TYR A 7 -1.74 -25.93 10.22
CA TYR A 7 -2.58 -24.86 9.73
C TYR A 7 -1.65 -23.80 9.15
N TYR A 8 -1.44 -23.80 7.84
CA TYR A 8 -0.79 -22.68 7.16
C TYR A 8 -1.76 -21.49 7.19
N THR A 9 -1.45 -20.50 8.01
CA THR A 9 -2.18 -19.24 7.99
C THR A 9 -1.85 -18.56 6.66
N ILE A 10 -2.88 -18.23 5.86
CA ILE A 10 -2.70 -17.51 4.59
C ILE A 10 -2.20 -16.11 4.90
N MET A 11 -1.09 -15.71 4.27
CA MET A 11 -0.54 -14.37 4.39
C MET A 11 -1.56 -13.33 3.92
N LYS A 12 -1.70 -12.24 4.67
CA LYS A 12 -2.68 -11.18 4.38
C LYS A 12 -1.99 -9.85 4.16
N ILE A 13 -2.32 -9.21 3.05
CA ILE A 13 -1.82 -7.88 2.67
C ILE A 13 -2.96 -6.86 2.76
N LEU A 14 -2.68 -5.70 3.32
CA LEU A 14 -3.59 -4.56 3.33
C LEU A 14 -3.10 -3.50 2.35
N VAL A 15 -3.95 -3.10 1.42
CA VAL A 15 -3.70 -1.99 0.49
C VAL A 15 -4.43 -0.75 1.00
N ILE A 16 -3.67 0.30 1.33
CA ILE A 16 -4.19 1.55 1.88
C ILE A 16 -4.03 2.66 0.84
N ASN A 17 -5.13 3.34 0.56
CA ASN A 17 -5.19 4.45 -0.38
C ASN A 17 -5.62 5.74 0.32
N GLY A 18 -4.81 6.77 0.17
CA GLY A 18 -5.03 8.10 0.74
C GLY A 18 -5.99 8.98 -0.05
N PRO A 19 -5.96 10.30 0.22
CA PRO A 19 -6.95 11.25 -0.28
C PRO A 19 -6.98 11.33 -1.80
N ASN A 20 -8.18 11.52 -2.32
CA ASN A 20 -8.49 11.70 -3.74
C ASN A 20 -8.28 10.46 -4.64
N LEU A 21 -7.86 9.31 -4.09
CA LEU A 21 -7.69 8.10 -4.90
C LEU A 21 -9.03 7.48 -5.32
N GLN A 22 -10.12 7.74 -4.60
CA GLN A 22 -11.47 7.41 -5.05
C GLN A 22 -11.89 8.16 -6.34
N LEU A 23 -11.16 9.22 -6.70
CA LEU A 23 -11.39 10.02 -7.92
C LEU A 23 -10.52 9.56 -9.10
N LEU A 24 -9.80 8.45 -8.99
CA LEU A 24 -9.10 7.86 -10.13
C LEU A 24 -10.07 7.64 -11.30
N GLY A 25 -9.59 7.90 -12.52
CA GLY A 25 -10.43 7.96 -13.73
C GLY A 25 -11.00 9.35 -14.03
N ARG A 26 -11.06 10.25 -13.03
CA ARG A 26 -11.46 11.67 -13.19
C ARG A 26 -10.29 12.66 -13.07
N ARG A 27 -9.12 12.18 -12.64
CA ARG A 27 -7.91 12.99 -12.44
C ARG A 27 -7.11 13.09 -13.76
N LYS A 28 -6.10 13.97 -13.80
CA LYS A 28 -5.23 14.16 -14.97
C LYS A 28 -4.57 12.84 -15.36
N ALA A 29 -4.93 12.31 -16.53
CA ALA A 29 -4.46 11.01 -17.02
C ALA A 29 -2.93 10.92 -17.16
N GLU A 30 -2.27 12.05 -17.44
CA GLU A 30 -0.80 12.12 -17.57
C GLU A 30 -0.06 11.72 -16.27
N PHE A 31 -0.70 11.92 -15.07
CA PHE A 31 -0.12 11.60 -13.78
C PHE A 31 -0.69 10.31 -13.18
N TYR A 32 -1.97 10.02 -13.43
CA TYR A 32 -2.73 9.02 -12.67
C TYR A 32 -3.32 7.91 -13.55
N GLY A 33 -3.16 7.99 -14.88
CA GLY A 33 -3.80 7.07 -15.81
C GLY A 33 -5.31 7.29 -15.92
N THR A 34 -5.99 6.40 -16.64
CA THR A 34 -7.43 6.48 -16.95
C THR A 34 -8.29 5.48 -16.15
N GLY A 35 -7.67 4.49 -15.52
CA GLY A 35 -8.38 3.48 -14.72
C GLY A 35 -8.96 4.03 -13.43
N THR A 36 -9.97 3.36 -12.91
CA THR A 36 -10.62 3.68 -11.63
C THR A 36 -9.95 2.93 -10.47
N LEU A 37 -10.25 3.35 -9.22
CA LEU A 37 -9.80 2.63 -8.03
C LEU A 37 -10.37 1.21 -7.99
N ALA A 38 -11.64 1.03 -8.37
CA ALA A 38 -12.28 -0.29 -8.39
C ALA A 38 -11.59 -1.25 -9.39
N GLU A 39 -11.20 -0.77 -10.56
CA GLU A 39 -10.44 -1.56 -11.56
C GLU A 39 -9.05 -1.94 -11.03
N LEU A 40 -8.38 -1.02 -10.34
CA LEU A 40 -7.11 -1.30 -9.67
C LEU A 40 -7.27 -2.40 -8.60
N GLU A 41 -8.28 -2.30 -7.74
CA GLU A 41 -8.55 -3.29 -6.71
C GLU A 41 -8.84 -4.68 -7.31
N GLU A 42 -9.63 -4.77 -8.40
CA GLU A 42 -9.87 -6.05 -9.09
C GLU A 42 -8.58 -6.64 -9.66
N THR A 43 -7.73 -5.81 -10.26
CA THR A 43 -6.41 -6.24 -10.74
C THR A 43 -5.58 -6.81 -9.59
N LEU A 44 -5.52 -6.13 -8.45
CA LEU A 44 -4.74 -6.56 -7.29
C LEU A 44 -5.31 -7.80 -6.61
N LYS A 45 -6.62 -8.04 -6.65
CA LYS A 45 -7.22 -9.32 -6.23
C LYS A 45 -6.68 -10.48 -7.08
N GLY A 46 -6.58 -10.28 -8.39
CA GLY A 46 -5.99 -11.27 -9.31
C GLY A 46 -4.52 -11.55 -8.99
N VAL A 47 -3.74 -10.50 -8.71
CA VAL A 47 -2.34 -10.62 -8.30
C VAL A 47 -2.22 -11.39 -6.98
N ALA A 48 -3.00 -11.02 -5.97
CA ALA A 48 -3.00 -11.70 -4.67
C ALA A 48 -3.31 -13.18 -4.81
N LYS A 49 -4.33 -13.54 -5.60
CA LYS A 49 -4.67 -14.92 -5.92
C LYS A 49 -3.49 -15.67 -6.56
N SER A 50 -2.78 -15.05 -7.49
CA SER A 50 -1.61 -15.65 -8.15
C SER A 50 -0.43 -15.86 -7.19
N LEU A 51 -0.34 -15.05 -6.13
CA LEU A 51 0.69 -15.14 -5.10
C LEU A 51 0.30 -16.07 -3.93
N GLY A 52 -0.95 -16.53 -3.89
CA GLY A 52 -1.48 -17.36 -2.80
C GLY A 52 -1.63 -16.59 -1.48
N VAL A 53 -2.00 -15.30 -1.54
CA VAL A 53 -2.21 -14.42 -0.39
C VAL A 53 -3.60 -13.80 -0.42
N ASP A 54 -4.09 -13.40 0.75
CA ASP A 54 -5.30 -12.61 0.88
C ASP A 54 -4.98 -11.11 0.78
N VAL A 55 -5.93 -10.33 0.27
CA VAL A 55 -5.80 -8.87 0.18
C VAL A 55 -7.07 -8.18 0.64
N ASP A 56 -6.91 -7.17 1.50
CA ASP A 56 -7.95 -6.22 1.87
C ASP A 56 -7.59 -4.83 1.34
N PHE A 57 -8.60 -3.98 1.16
CA PHE A 57 -8.46 -2.62 0.66
C PHE A 57 -9.10 -1.62 1.62
N PHE A 58 -8.47 -0.45 1.75
CA PHE A 58 -9.00 0.67 2.50
C PHE A 58 -8.67 1.97 1.77
N GLN A 59 -9.63 2.87 1.68
CA GLN A 59 -9.42 4.22 1.14
C GLN A 59 -10.05 5.26 2.07
N SER A 60 -9.35 6.35 2.32
CA SER A 60 -9.89 7.51 3.04
C SER A 60 -9.22 8.80 2.63
N ASN A 61 -9.99 9.88 2.69
CA ASN A 61 -9.49 11.24 2.57
C ASN A 61 -9.02 11.81 3.92
N HIS A 62 -9.33 11.12 5.02
CA HIS A 62 -9.08 11.60 6.38
C HIS A 62 -7.78 11.01 6.93
N GLU A 63 -6.87 11.89 7.35
CA GLU A 63 -5.58 11.52 7.94
C GLU A 63 -5.75 10.61 9.17
N GLY A 64 -6.67 10.97 10.07
CA GLY A 64 -6.95 10.16 11.26
C GLY A 64 -7.43 8.75 10.92
N ALA A 65 -8.31 8.60 9.93
CA ALA A 65 -8.78 7.29 9.48
C ALA A 65 -7.65 6.42 8.89
N LEU A 66 -6.68 7.04 8.21
CA LEU A 66 -5.49 6.35 7.72
C LEU A 66 -4.59 5.89 8.87
N CYS A 67 -4.42 6.72 9.90
CA CYS A 67 -3.69 6.32 11.11
C CYS A 67 -4.40 5.18 11.85
N ASP A 68 -5.73 5.27 12.00
CA ASP A 68 -6.53 4.26 12.67
C ASP A 68 -6.46 2.90 11.96
N VAL A 69 -6.57 2.86 10.63
CA VAL A 69 -6.50 1.59 9.90
C VAL A 69 -5.12 0.93 9.99
N VAL A 70 -4.04 1.73 10.05
CA VAL A 70 -2.68 1.20 10.28
C VAL A 70 -2.57 0.58 11.68
N ALA A 71 -3.10 1.24 12.70
CA ALA A 71 -3.11 0.73 14.06
C ALA A 71 -3.97 -0.55 14.18
N ASP A 72 -5.14 -0.54 13.57
CA ASP A 72 -6.06 -1.69 13.56
C ASP A 72 -5.52 -2.91 12.81
N ALA A 73 -4.57 -2.71 11.92
CA ALA A 73 -3.91 -3.77 11.15
C ALA A 73 -2.91 -4.59 11.99
N ILE A 74 -2.46 -4.07 13.14
CA ILE A 74 -1.49 -4.76 14.01
C ILE A 74 -2.02 -6.12 14.44
N GLY A 75 -1.25 -7.17 14.16
CA GLY A 75 -1.60 -8.56 14.46
C GLY A 75 -2.67 -9.17 13.54
N LYS A 76 -3.14 -8.44 12.52
CA LYS A 76 -4.18 -8.90 11.59
C LYS A 76 -3.71 -9.04 10.16
N VAL A 77 -2.63 -8.33 9.78
CA VAL A 77 -2.04 -8.41 8.44
C VAL A 77 -0.54 -8.59 8.54
N ASP A 78 0.04 -9.16 7.50
CA ASP A 78 1.49 -9.45 7.44
C ASP A 78 2.27 -8.32 6.75
N GLY A 79 1.60 -7.55 5.91
CA GLY A 79 2.24 -6.45 5.18
C GLY A 79 1.25 -5.40 4.67
N ILE A 80 1.76 -4.22 4.37
CA ILE A 80 1.00 -3.08 3.87
C ILE A 80 1.59 -2.58 2.56
N VAL A 81 0.74 -2.37 1.56
CA VAL A 81 1.04 -1.53 0.40
C VAL A 81 0.27 -0.23 0.59
N ILE A 82 0.96 0.89 0.69
CA ILE A 82 0.33 2.18 0.97
C ILE A 82 0.63 3.22 -0.09
N ASN A 83 -0.43 3.85 -0.59
CA ASN A 83 -0.35 5.11 -1.33
C ASN A 83 -0.91 6.23 -0.47
N PRO A 84 -0.07 6.97 0.27
CA PRO A 84 -0.52 8.05 1.15
C PRO A 84 -1.07 9.26 0.38
N ALA A 85 -0.90 9.29 -0.95
CA ALA A 85 -1.21 10.43 -1.79
C ALA A 85 -0.53 11.72 -1.27
N ALA A 86 -1.25 12.83 -1.16
CA ALA A 86 -0.67 14.09 -0.71
C ALA A 86 -0.13 14.02 0.75
N TYR A 87 -0.66 13.15 1.58
CA TYR A 87 -0.17 13.00 2.96
C TYR A 87 1.27 12.49 3.06
N THR A 88 1.81 11.90 2.00
CA THR A 88 3.23 11.53 1.97
C THR A 88 4.15 12.73 2.19
N HIS A 89 3.69 13.94 1.79
CA HIS A 89 4.46 15.17 1.89
C HIS A 89 4.24 15.96 3.18
N THR A 90 3.20 15.63 3.95
CA THR A 90 2.71 16.50 5.05
C THR A 90 2.44 15.77 6.36
N SER A 91 2.14 14.46 6.33
CA SER A 91 1.67 13.76 7.52
C SER A 91 2.79 13.13 8.33
N VAL A 92 3.22 13.82 9.37
CA VAL A 92 4.04 13.23 10.44
C VAL A 92 3.24 12.16 11.19
N ALA A 93 1.93 12.39 11.42
CA ALA A 93 1.08 11.45 12.13
C ALA A 93 1.00 10.08 11.44
N LEU A 94 0.83 10.06 10.11
CA LEU A 94 0.80 8.81 9.34
C LEU A 94 2.16 8.11 9.32
N ARG A 95 3.26 8.89 9.21
CA ARG A 95 4.62 8.37 9.36
C ARG A 95 4.78 7.65 10.70
N ASP A 96 4.40 8.31 11.79
CA ASP A 96 4.55 7.77 13.14
C ASP A 96 3.67 6.53 13.35
N ALA A 97 2.46 6.50 12.79
CA ALA A 97 1.59 5.33 12.83
C ALA A 97 2.22 4.11 12.12
N LEU A 98 2.78 4.31 10.93
CA LEU A 98 3.48 3.25 10.18
C LEU A 98 4.69 2.73 10.94
N GLU A 99 5.49 3.62 11.52
CA GLU A 99 6.67 3.26 12.31
C GLU A 99 6.28 2.46 13.57
N ALA A 100 5.26 2.93 14.29
CA ALA A 100 4.78 2.28 15.51
C ALA A 100 4.15 0.91 15.27
N ALA A 101 3.46 0.74 14.15
CA ALA A 101 2.81 -0.52 13.79
C ALA A 101 3.82 -1.65 13.54
N ARG A 102 5.03 -1.33 13.08
CA ARG A 102 6.11 -2.30 12.74
C ARG A 102 5.67 -3.37 11.73
N ILE A 103 4.67 -3.07 10.92
CA ILE A 103 4.25 -3.94 9.82
C ILE A 103 5.08 -3.55 8.60
N PRO A 104 5.77 -4.49 7.93
CA PRO A 104 6.50 -4.19 6.71
C PRO A 104 5.59 -3.52 5.68
N ALA A 105 5.98 -2.33 5.21
CA ALA A 105 5.19 -1.55 4.27
C ALA A 105 6.02 -1.15 3.05
N ILE A 106 5.39 -1.10 1.87
CA ILE A 106 5.94 -0.49 0.67
C ILE A 106 5.04 0.68 0.28
N GLU A 107 5.65 1.86 0.11
CA GLU A 107 4.96 3.05 -0.36
C GLU A 107 4.89 3.05 -1.89
N VAL A 108 3.71 3.41 -2.43
CA VAL A 108 3.47 3.48 -3.88
C VAL A 108 2.92 4.84 -4.26
N HIS A 109 3.38 5.38 -5.39
CA HIS A 109 2.80 6.52 -6.07
C HIS A 109 2.62 6.21 -7.55
N LEU A 110 1.47 6.59 -8.11
CA LEU A 110 1.17 6.40 -9.53
C LEU A 110 2.09 7.27 -10.40
N SER A 111 2.24 8.55 -10.03
CA SER A 111 3.12 9.49 -10.74
C SER A 111 4.56 9.41 -10.25
N ASN A 112 5.49 9.85 -11.11
CA ASN A 112 6.85 10.14 -10.68
C ASN A 112 6.87 11.45 -9.88
N ILE A 113 6.70 11.34 -8.55
CA ILE A 113 6.60 12.50 -7.65
C ILE A 113 7.83 13.40 -7.66
N THR A 114 9.02 12.85 -7.95
CA THR A 114 10.26 13.62 -8.00
C THR A 114 10.38 14.48 -9.25
N ALA A 115 9.60 14.18 -10.29
CA ALA A 115 9.55 14.96 -11.54
C ALA A 115 8.44 16.04 -11.55
N ARG A 116 7.74 16.22 -10.44
CA ARG A 116 6.64 17.17 -10.28
C ARG A 116 7.07 18.42 -9.51
N ASP A 117 6.10 19.08 -8.84
CA ASP A 117 6.34 20.29 -8.04
C ASP A 117 7.40 20.04 -6.95
N GLU A 118 8.14 21.08 -6.58
CA GLU A 118 9.24 21.00 -5.61
C GLU A 118 8.77 20.39 -4.27
N PHE A 119 7.58 20.77 -3.77
CA PHE A 119 7.04 20.25 -2.51
C PHE A 119 6.69 18.75 -2.55
N ARG A 120 6.64 18.12 -3.75
CA ARG A 120 6.36 16.69 -3.91
C ARG A 120 7.61 15.81 -3.91
N LYS A 121 8.79 16.41 -3.88
CA LYS A 121 10.07 15.66 -3.93
C LYS A 121 10.40 14.94 -2.64
N ILE A 122 9.82 15.36 -1.52
CA ILE A 122 10.08 14.76 -0.22
C ILE A 122 8.88 13.93 0.21
N SER A 123 9.14 12.68 0.60
CA SER A 123 8.19 11.83 1.32
C SER A 123 8.60 11.74 2.79
N LEU A 124 7.65 12.00 3.69
CA LEU A 124 7.80 11.79 5.13
C LEU A 124 7.55 10.32 5.51
N THR A 125 6.75 9.60 4.73
CA THR A 125 6.33 8.22 5.03
C THR A 125 7.27 7.16 4.43
N ALA A 126 7.88 7.43 3.27
CA ALA A 126 8.79 6.48 2.64
C ALA A 126 9.96 6.02 3.54
N PRO A 127 10.59 6.89 4.37
CA PRO A 127 11.69 6.47 5.23
C PRO A 127 11.34 5.41 6.28
N VAL A 128 10.07 5.24 6.64
CA VAL A 128 9.61 4.21 7.58
C VAL A 128 9.03 2.98 6.89
N CYS A 129 9.00 2.98 5.56
CA CYS A 129 8.69 1.83 4.72
C CYS A 129 9.95 1.05 4.35
N ILE A 130 9.81 -0.23 3.99
CA ILE A 130 10.93 -1.05 3.52
C ILE A 130 11.35 -0.71 2.08
N GLY A 131 10.52 0.02 1.34
CA GLY A 131 10.79 0.47 -0.01
C GLY A 131 9.72 1.41 -0.55
N GLN A 132 10.01 2.03 -1.70
CA GLN A 132 9.11 2.93 -2.40
C GLN A 132 9.12 2.63 -3.91
N ILE A 133 7.94 2.65 -4.53
CA ILE A 133 7.77 2.57 -5.98
C ILE A 133 6.97 3.78 -6.43
N ALA A 134 7.48 4.53 -7.38
CA ALA A 134 6.83 5.73 -7.90
C ALA A 134 7.00 5.84 -9.42
N GLY A 135 5.97 6.34 -10.12
CA GLY A 135 6.07 6.69 -11.54
C GLY A 135 5.69 5.57 -12.51
N LEU A 136 5.25 4.42 -12.05
CA LEU A 136 4.88 3.27 -12.89
C LEU A 136 3.37 3.14 -13.10
N GLY A 137 2.59 4.18 -12.77
CA GLY A 137 1.14 4.11 -12.81
C GLY A 137 0.57 3.02 -11.91
N ALA A 138 -0.55 2.42 -12.32
CA ALA A 138 -1.21 1.36 -11.58
C ALA A 138 -0.32 0.11 -11.42
N ASP A 139 0.57 -0.18 -12.36
CA ASP A 139 1.47 -1.31 -12.30
C ASP A 139 2.39 -1.27 -11.07
N GLY A 140 2.67 -0.08 -10.55
CA GLY A 140 3.47 0.09 -9.34
C GLY A 140 2.90 -0.66 -8.13
N TYR A 141 1.58 -0.74 -7.99
CA TYR A 141 0.94 -1.50 -6.92
C TYR A 141 1.19 -3.02 -7.04
N GLU A 142 1.10 -3.56 -8.24
CA GLU A 142 1.40 -4.98 -8.47
C GLU A 142 2.84 -5.30 -8.09
N TRP A 143 3.79 -4.48 -8.54
CA TRP A 143 5.20 -4.68 -8.21
C TRP A 143 5.48 -4.52 -6.72
N ALA A 144 4.82 -3.57 -6.06
CA ALA A 144 4.91 -3.42 -4.61
C ALA A 144 4.40 -4.66 -3.87
N MET A 145 3.24 -5.19 -4.27
CA MET A 145 2.67 -6.39 -3.65
C MET A 145 3.57 -7.61 -3.86
N ARG A 146 4.08 -7.82 -5.07
CA ARG A 146 5.01 -8.93 -5.38
C ARG A 146 6.29 -8.83 -4.58
N ALA A 147 6.89 -7.63 -4.50
CA ALA A 147 8.10 -7.40 -3.73
C ALA A 147 7.86 -7.62 -2.23
N LEU A 148 6.76 -7.11 -1.70
CA LEU A 148 6.40 -7.26 -0.29
C LEU A 148 6.21 -8.73 0.09
N VAL A 149 5.41 -9.47 -0.68
CA VAL A 149 5.16 -10.89 -0.43
C VAL A 149 6.46 -11.70 -0.50
N LYS A 150 7.33 -11.40 -1.46
CA LYS A 150 8.65 -12.04 -1.55
C LYS A 150 9.47 -11.78 -0.28
N LYS A 151 9.55 -10.53 0.17
CA LYS A 151 10.29 -10.15 1.39
C LYS A 151 9.74 -10.81 2.64
N LEU A 152 8.43 -10.90 2.78
CA LEU A 152 7.79 -11.57 3.91
C LEU A 152 8.10 -13.07 3.94
N LYS A 153 8.11 -13.73 2.78
CA LYS A 153 8.46 -15.16 2.66
C LYS A 153 9.95 -15.45 2.96
N GLU A 154 10.84 -14.50 2.65
CA GLU A 154 12.28 -14.62 2.96
C GLU A 154 12.57 -14.54 4.46
N ASN A 155 11.68 -13.86 5.23
CA ASN A 155 11.83 -13.62 6.67
C ASN A 155 10.99 -14.57 7.54
N SER A 156 10.26 -15.49 6.92
CA SER A 156 9.45 -16.54 7.59
C SER A 156 10.23 -17.86 7.62
#